data_38d7c2fa21628a79a882c4331c31e53c
#
_entry.id   38d7c2fa21628a79a882c4331c31e53c
#
_cell.length_a   1.000
_cell.length_b   1.000
_cell.length_c   1.000
_cell.angle_alpha   90.00
_cell.angle_beta   90.00
_cell.angle_gamma   90.00
#
_symmetry.space_group_name_H-M   'P 1'
#
loop_
_entity.id
_entity.type
_entity.pdbx_description
1 polymer ?
#
loop_
_entity_poly.entity_id
_entity_poly.type
_entity_poly.pdbx_seq_one_letter_code
_entity_poly.pdbx_strand_id
1 'polypeptide(L)'
;MINPSEYQYEDSVWQDIYKCLKNADIEVYAPGIKTGECIHKYVVVKNDGASRHPEFSTDVELYAVMCYVPKQAYSTLEPFVREVQEVLLALRPMIKPTGVRTPSYYDDTYKAHMVSISYRNYKKVI
;
A
#
# COMPACT_ATOMS: atom_id res chain seq x y z
N MET A 1 31.18 -10.62 -3.68
CA MET A 1 29.98 -11.26 -3.15
C MET A 1 28.76 -10.44 -3.52
N ILE A 2 27.72 -11.11 -3.90
CA ILE A 2 26.50 -10.41 -4.19
C ILE A 2 25.78 -10.14 -2.88
N ASN A 3 25.46 -8.91 -2.70
CA ASN A 3 24.68 -8.50 -1.56
C ASN A 3 23.28 -9.07 -1.71
N PRO A 4 22.75 -9.74 -0.70
CA PRO A 4 21.39 -10.27 -0.80
C PRO A 4 20.36 -9.24 -1.22
N SER A 5 20.56 -8.00 -0.83
CA SER A 5 19.63 -6.96 -1.20
C SER A 5 19.66 -6.67 -2.69
N GLU A 6 20.65 -7.17 -3.39
CA GLU A 6 20.72 -6.98 -4.84
C GLU A 6 20.04 -8.07 -5.61
N TYR A 7 19.46 -9.02 -4.93
CA TYR A 7 18.70 -10.05 -5.58
C TYR A 7 17.38 -9.47 -6.03
N GLN A 8 17.42 -8.76 -7.12
CA GLN A 8 16.28 -8.03 -7.60
C GLN A 8 15.13 -8.93 -7.97
N TYR A 9 15.48 -10.13 -8.38
CA TYR A 9 14.46 -11.13 -8.63
C TYR A 9 13.75 -11.51 -7.34
N GLU A 10 14.30 -11.10 -6.21
CA GLU A 10 13.66 -11.29 -4.92
C GLU A 10 12.65 -10.19 -4.63
N ASP A 11 12.63 -9.15 -5.44
CA ASP A 11 11.72 -8.06 -5.20
C ASP A 11 10.30 -8.58 -5.20
N SER A 12 9.60 -8.29 -4.15
CA SER A 12 8.20 -8.65 -4.04
C SER A 12 7.35 -7.56 -4.66
N VAL A 13 6.08 -7.87 -4.88
CA VAL A 13 5.13 -6.88 -5.32
C VAL A 13 5.06 -5.76 -4.29
N TRP A 14 5.20 -6.10 -3.00
CA TRP A 14 5.24 -5.10 -1.95
C TRP A 14 6.34 -4.07 -2.20
N GLN A 15 7.52 -4.54 -2.57
CA GLN A 15 8.64 -3.64 -2.85
C GLN A 15 8.37 -2.76 -4.07
N ASP A 16 7.70 -3.30 -5.07
CA ASP A 16 7.35 -2.52 -6.24
C ASP A 16 6.39 -1.39 -5.88
N ILE A 17 5.42 -1.68 -5.02
CA ILE A 17 4.50 -0.65 -4.54
C ILE A 17 5.26 0.40 -3.75
N TYR A 18 6.13 -0.06 -2.86
CA TYR A 18 6.93 0.82 -2.03
C TYR A 18 7.79 1.77 -2.88
N LYS A 19 8.50 1.20 -3.84
CA LYS A 19 9.37 1.99 -4.70
C LYS A 19 8.59 2.98 -5.56
N CYS A 20 7.45 2.55 -6.05
CA CYS A 20 6.62 3.40 -6.89
C CYS A 20 6.18 4.65 -6.13
N LEU A 21 5.73 4.46 -4.89
CA LEU A 21 5.32 5.58 -4.05
C LEU A 21 6.49 6.44 -3.66
N LYS A 22 7.61 5.82 -3.30
CA LYS A 22 8.80 6.56 -2.90
C LYS A 22 9.33 7.43 -4.04
N ASN A 23 9.31 6.90 -5.24
CA ASN A 23 9.79 7.64 -6.41
C ASN A 23 8.88 8.82 -6.75
N ALA A 24 7.66 8.81 -6.27
CA ALA A 24 6.72 9.92 -6.46
C ALA A 24 6.76 10.90 -5.29
N ASP A 25 7.77 10.79 -4.44
CA ASP A 25 7.97 11.66 -3.27
C ASP A 25 6.84 11.54 -2.25
N ILE A 26 6.23 10.37 -2.19
CA ILE A 26 5.25 10.07 -1.15
C ILE A 26 5.98 9.34 -0.03
N GLU A 27 5.80 9.83 1.18
CA GLU A 27 6.37 9.17 2.36
C GLU A 27 5.67 7.82 2.55
N VAL A 28 6.42 6.74 2.54
CA VAL A 28 5.87 5.38 2.60
C VAL A 28 6.69 4.53 3.55
N TYR A 29 6.01 3.69 4.31
CA TYR A 29 6.65 2.86 5.34
C TYR A 29 6.12 1.44 5.31
N ALA A 30 6.96 0.52 5.79
CA ALA A 30 6.50 -0.82 6.13
C ALA A 30 5.73 -0.76 7.45
N PRO A 31 4.89 -1.77 7.72
CA PRO A 31 4.16 -1.80 9.00
C PRO A 31 5.10 -1.77 10.19
N GLY A 32 4.73 -1.02 11.20
CA GLY A 32 5.48 -0.96 12.46
C GLY A 32 6.67 -0.03 12.47
N ILE A 33 7.03 0.55 11.33
CA ILE A 33 8.20 1.42 11.26
C ILE A 33 7.84 2.83 11.74
N LYS A 34 6.73 3.35 11.25
CA LYS A 34 6.32 4.70 11.64
C LYS A 34 5.57 4.65 12.94
N THR A 35 6.06 5.38 13.94
CA THR A 35 5.45 5.43 15.27
C THR A 35 5.25 6.88 15.67
N GLY A 36 4.45 7.09 16.70
CA GLY A 36 4.20 8.41 17.22
C GLY A 36 3.12 9.15 16.46
N GLU A 37 2.94 10.40 16.85
CA GLU A 37 1.88 11.23 16.28
C GLU A 37 2.12 11.52 14.81
N CYS A 38 1.07 11.47 14.01
CA CYS A 38 1.14 11.79 12.59
C CYS A 38 1.25 13.30 12.42
N ILE A 39 2.40 13.75 11.94
CA ILE A 39 2.66 15.17 11.73
C ILE A 39 2.52 15.51 10.26
N HIS A 40 2.94 14.60 9.40
CA HIS A 40 2.84 14.76 7.95
C HIS A 40 2.12 13.55 7.38
N LYS A 41 1.49 13.73 6.21
CA LYS A 41 0.80 12.62 5.56
C LYS A 41 1.80 11.54 5.16
N TYR A 42 1.38 10.30 5.23
CA TYR A 42 2.22 9.18 4.82
C TYR A 42 1.36 7.97 4.49
N VAL A 43 2.00 6.97 3.91
CA VAL A 43 1.35 5.72 3.52
C VAL A 43 2.07 4.57 4.20
N VAL A 44 1.30 3.58 4.63
CA VAL A 44 1.85 2.30 5.09
C VAL A 44 1.35 1.23 4.13
N VAL A 45 2.27 0.44 3.59
CA VAL A 45 1.92 -0.65 2.68
C VAL A 45 2.09 -1.97 3.42
N LYS A 46 1.03 -2.75 3.43
CA LYS A 46 0.98 -4.00 4.19
C LYS A 46 0.53 -5.13 3.29
N ASN A 47 1.18 -6.29 3.42
CA ASN A 47 0.68 -7.51 2.78
C ASN A 47 -0.50 -8.01 3.62
N ASP A 48 -1.62 -8.17 2.97
CA ASP A 48 -2.88 -8.50 3.65
C ASP A 48 -3.25 -9.97 3.48
N GLY A 49 -2.32 -10.77 3.03
CA GLY A 49 -2.53 -12.19 2.87
C GLY A 49 -2.82 -12.57 1.43
N ALA A 50 -3.15 -13.81 1.24
CA ALA A 50 -3.38 -14.34 -0.09
C ALA A 50 -4.49 -15.38 -0.03
N SER A 51 -5.14 -15.58 -1.15
CA SER A 51 -6.12 -16.65 -1.27
C SER A 51 -6.00 -17.25 -2.66
N ARG A 52 -6.25 -18.56 -2.74
CA ARG A 52 -6.21 -19.25 -4.01
C ARG A 52 -7.58 -19.19 -4.66
N HIS A 53 -7.59 -18.84 -5.93
CA HIS A 53 -8.84 -18.87 -6.69
C HIS A 53 -9.16 -20.33 -7.01
N PRO A 54 -10.30 -20.85 -6.58
CA PRO A 54 -10.58 -22.28 -6.69
C PRO A 54 -10.74 -22.79 -8.13
N GLU A 55 -11.11 -21.89 -9.05
CA GLU A 55 -11.34 -22.30 -10.43
C GLU A 55 -10.15 -22.10 -11.33
N PHE A 56 -9.14 -21.40 -10.86
CA PHE A 56 -7.96 -21.12 -11.66
C PHE A 56 -6.73 -21.41 -10.81
N SER A 57 -5.69 -21.91 -11.44
CA SER A 57 -4.43 -22.14 -10.73
C SER A 57 -3.75 -20.81 -10.46
N THR A 58 -4.40 -19.97 -9.69
CA THR A 58 -3.96 -18.60 -9.44
C THR A 58 -4.16 -18.24 -7.97
N ASP A 59 -3.10 -17.74 -7.37
CA ASP A 59 -3.20 -17.14 -6.05
C ASP A 59 -3.46 -15.65 -6.22
N VAL A 60 -4.30 -15.13 -5.34
CA VAL A 60 -4.56 -13.70 -5.29
C VAL A 60 -3.88 -13.17 -4.04
N GLU A 61 -2.88 -12.34 -4.21
CA GLU A 61 -2.22 -11.68 -3.10
C GLU A 61 -2.85 -10.32 -2.90
N LEU A 62 -3.11 -9.98 -1.65
CA LEU A 62 -3.78 -8.73 -1.30
C LEU A 62 -2.81 -7.81 -0.59
N TYR A 63 -2.91 -6.53 -0.91
CA TYR A 63 -2.07 -5.50 -0.31
C TYR A 63 -2.97 -4.37 0.17
N ALA A 64 -2.74 -3.93 1.38
CA ALA A 64 -3.44 -2.78 1.92
C ALA A 64 -2.53 -1.57 1.84
N VAL A 65 -3.02 -0.52 1.20
CA VAL A 65 -2.30 0.75 1.09
C VAL A 65 -3.04 1.71 1.99
N MET A 66 -2.46 1.99 3.15
CA MET A 66 -3.13 2.77 4.18
C MET A 66 -2.61 4.20 4.14
N CYS A 67 -3.53 5.14 3.89
CA CYS A 67 -3.19 6.55 3.74
C CYS A 67 -3.55 7.29 5.03
N TYR A 68 -2.57 7.98 5.60
CA TYR A 68 -2.73 8.69 6.86
C TYR A 68 -2.52 10.19 6.64
N VAL A 69 -3.37 10.99 7.26
CA VAL A 69 -3.17 12.44 7.31
C VAL A 69 -3.30 12.90 8.76
N PRO A 70 -2.64 14.02 9.14
CA PRO A 70 -2.73 14.52 10.52
C PRO A 70 -4.16 14.85 10.93
N LYS A 71 -4.38 14.86 12.24
CA LYS A 71 -5.69 15.08 12.85
C LYS A 71 -6.37 16.32 12.29
N GLN A 72 -5.64 17.41 12.16
CA GLN A 72 -6.23 18.67 11.73
C GLN A 72 -6.29 18.83 10.22
N ALA A 73 -5.88 17.82 9.48
CA ALA A 73 -5.82 17.88 8.03
C ALA A 73 -6.82 16.93 7.36
N TYR A 74 -7.94 16.66 8.02
CA TYR A 74 -8.90 15.69 7.50
C TYR A 74 -9.34 16.00 6.06
N SER A 75 -9.49 17.28 5.74
CA SER A 75 -9.93 17.64 4.40
C SER A 75 -8.95 17.25 3.31
N THR A 76 -7.71 16.96 3.67
CA THR A 76 -6.70 16.54 2.69
C THR A 76 -6.66 15.04 2.48
N LEU A 77 -7.46 14.28 3.21
CA LEU A 77 -7.41 12.81 3.13
C LEU A 77 -7.84 12.31 1.75
N GLU A 78 -9.00 12.75 1.26
CA GLU A 78 -9.49 12.30 -0.05
C GLU A 78 -8.55 12.69 -1.19
N PRO A 79 -8.08 13.92 -1.26
CA PRO A 79 -7.08 14.27 -2.28
C PRO A 79 -5.82 13.42 -2.19
N PHE A 80 -5.39 13.11 -0.98
CA PHE A 80 -4.20 12.28 -0.81
C PHE A 80 -4.44 10.85 -1.29
N VAL A 81 -5.59 10.28 -0.95
CA VAL A 81 -5.96 8.95 -1.42
C VAL A 81 -5.95 8.92 -2.95
N ARG A 82 -6.50 9.95 -3.57
CA ARG A 82 -6.55 10.05 -5.01
C ARG A 82 -5.16 10.13 -5.62
N GLU A 83 -4.30 10.90 -4.99
CA GLU A 83 -2.91 11.02 -5.45
C GLU A 83 -2.21 9.67 -5.41
N VAL A 84 -2.37 8.93 -4.32
CA VAL A 84 -1.78 7.60 -4.17
C VAL A 84 -2.32 6.66 -5.24
N GLN A 85 -3.62 6.69 -5.48
CA GLN A 85 -4.22 5.84 -6.50
C GLN A 85 -3.67 6.15 -7.89
N GLU A 86 -3.49 7.41 -8.21
CA GLU A 86 -2.96 7.78 -9.51
C GLU A 86 -1.52 7.35 -9.69
N VAL A 87 -0.72 7.49 -8.65
CA VAL A 87 0.67 7.05 -8.71
C VAL A 87 0.74 5.54 -8.94
N LEU A 88 -0.12 4.78 -8.28
CA LEU A 88 -0.09 3.33 -8.40
C LEU A 88 -0.63 2.81 -9.73
N LEU A 89 -1.26 3.65 -10.53
CA LEU A 89 -1.65 3.25 -11.87
C LEU A 89 -0.46 2.83 -12.71
N ALA A 90 0.72 3.35 -12.41
CA ALA A 90 1.93 2.99 -13.14
C ALA A 90 2.29 1.52 -13.00
N LEU A 91 1.76 0.84 -12.00
CA LEU A 91 2.06 -0.57 -11.78
C LEU A 91 1.07 -1.52 -12.45
N ARG A 92 0.10 -1.00 -13.18
CA ARG A 92 -0.82 -1.87 -13.90
C ARG A 92 -0.08 -2.56 -15.04
N PRO A 93 -0.41 -3.80 -15.37
CA PRO A 93 -1.47 -4.63 -14.77
C PRO A 93 -0.97 -5.50 -13.61
N MET A 94 0.23 -5.25 -13.09
CA MET A 94 0.80 -6.07 -12.02
C MET A 94 -0.09 -6.06 -10.78
N ILE A 95 -0.60 -4.89 -10.41
CA ILE A 95 -1.58 -4.80 -9.35
C ILE A 95 -2.81 -4.08 -9.86
N LYS A 96 -3.95 -4.40 -9.28
CA LYS A 96 -5.22 -3.77 -9.62
C LYS A 96 -6.01 -3.51 -8.34
N PRO A 97 -6.76 -2.41 -8.29
CA PRO A 97 -7.63 -2.18 -7.13
C PRO A 97 -8.68 -3.27 -7.05
N THR A 98 -8.99 -3.69 -5.84
CA THR A 98 -10.07 -4.66 -5.63
C THR A 98 -11.42 -3.99 -5.63
N GLY A 99 -11.46 -2.68 -5.55
CA GLY A 99 -12.70 -1.95 -5.36
C GLY A 99 -13.08 -1.78 -3.90
N VAL A 100 -12.33 -2.36 -3.00
CA VAL A 100 -12.61 -2.28 -1.58
C VAL A 100 -11.74 -1.19 -0.96
N ARG A 101 -12.37 -0.31 -0.23
CA ARG A 101 -11.66 0.67 0.60
C ARG A 101 -12.45 0.86 1.87
N THR A 102 -11.75 1.17 2.94
CA THR A 102 -12.43 1.40 4.20
C THR A 102 -13.03 2.81 4.21
N PRO A 103 -14.08 3.03 5.01
CA PRO A 103 -14.44 4.40 5.32
C PRO A 103 -13.27 5.07 6.05
N SER A 104 -13.27 6.38 6.06
CA SER A 104 -12.25 7.08 6.84
C SER A 104 -12.55 6.86 8.33
N TYR A 105 -11.49 6.72 9.11
CA TYR A 105 -11.64 6.68 10.55
C TYR A 105 -10.45 7.35 11.20
N TYR A 106 -10.66 7.73 12.46
CA TYR A 106 -9.65 8.41 13.23
C TYR A 106 -8.90 7.40 14.10
N ASP A 107 -7.57 7.37 13.96
CA ASP A 107 -6.73 6.50 14.76
C ASP A 107 -6.16 7.33 15.91
N ASP A 108 -6.64 7.08 17.11
CA ASP A 108 -6.24 7.87 18.26
C ASP A 108 -4.79 7.62 18.66
N THR A 109 -4.26 6.45 18.34
CA THR A 109 -2.87 6.12 18.66
C THR A 109 -1.90 7.03 17.91
N TYR A 110 -2.19 7.29 16.66
CA TYR A 110 -1.32 8.11 15.81
C TYR A 110 -1.86 9.51 15.59
N LYS A 111 -3.01 9.84 16.17
CA LYS A 111 -3.65 11.14 15.98
C LYS A 111 -3.79 11.43 14.49
N ALA A 112 -4.37 10.50 13.77
CA ALA A 112 -4.43 10.56 12.32
C ALA A 112 -5.78 10.06 11.80
N HIS A 113 -6.19 10.61 10.67
CA HIS A 113 -7.30 10.04 9.91
C HIS A 113 -6.71 9.08 8.88
N MET A 114 -7.37 7.97 8.65
CA MET A 114 -6.84 6.93 7.80
C MET A 114 -7.90 6.33 6.89
N VAL A 115 -7.49 6.01 5.67
CA VAL A 115 -8.27 5.20 4.72
C VAL A 115 -7.34 4.13 4.18
N SER A 116 -7.84 2.91 4.11
CA SER A 116 -7.08 1.80 3.52
C SER A 116 -7.70 1.43 2.18
N ILE A 117 -6.85 1.31 1.18
CA ILE A 117 -7.24 0.89 -0.17
C ILE A 117 -6.67 -0.49 -0.40
N SER A 118 -7.49 -1.39 -0.96
CA SER A 118 -7.07 -2.76 -1.20
C SER A 118 -6.66 -2.94 -2.66
N TYR A 119 -5.53 -3.59 -2.86
CA TYR A 119 -5.01 -3.96 -4.18
C TYR A 119 -4.78 -5.45 -4.23
N ARG A 120 -4.80 -6.01 -5.42
CA ARG A 120 -4.56 -7.43 -5.62
C ARG A 120 -3.52 -7.65 -6.71
N ASN A 121 -2.79 -8.72 -6.56
CA ASN A 121 -1.87 -9.21 -7.57
C ASN A 121 -2.20 -10.68 -7.81
N TYR A 122 -2.41 -11.05 -9.06
CA TYR A 122 -2.65 -12.44 -9.42
C TYR A 122 -1.31 -13.11 -9.65
N LYS A 123 -1.06 -14.16 -8.89
CA LYS A 123 0.17 -14.91 -9.03
C LYS A 123 -0.17 -16.32 -9.50
N LYS A 124 0.32 -16.64 -10.68
CA LYS A 124 0.02 -17.93 -11.26
C LYS A 124 0.69 -19.03 -10.45
N VAL A 125 -0.05 -20.09 -10.19
CA VAL A 125 0.46 -21.26 -9.50
C VAL A 125 0.77 -22.31 -10.54
N ILE A 126 1.99 -22.81 -10.51
CA ILE A 126 2.44 -23.80 -11.48
C ILE A 126 2.38 -25.18 -10.91
#